data_208bfcf27cc80bdac50b6d8f2ffde3ae
#
_entry.id   208bfcf27cc80bdac50b6d8f2ffde3ae
#
_cell.length_a   1.000
_cell.length_b   1.000
_cell.length_c   1.000
_cell.angle_alpha   90.00
_cell.angle_beta   90.00
_cell.angle_gamma   90.00
#
_symmetry.space_group_name_H-M   'P 1'
#
loop_
_entity.id
_entity.type
_entity.pdbx_description
1 polymer ?
#
loop_
_entity_poly.entity_id
_entity_poly.type
_entity_poly.pdbx_seq_one_letter_code
_entity_poly.pdbx_strand_id
1 'polypeptide(L)'
;MPASQARITADVEIVFHDVLSDDGTSLRAWTNDPDGEIEGPTVVLCNGLGTNPWCWPALLRPDCGVRVISWNHRGTGGSDRPADPDRVGIDAFVEDALSVMDHFDVDRAVLMGWSMGVNTMFELAVDHPERVTGLFAVAGVPGDTFSTMLGPLFVPRVVARAYSVNVARVLKYAGRALTPVTTRLPVGPRLVSLISHSGFMLPVADPELAATAVREFLSTPVEWYCHLALRTSEHPRVRLSQLRVPAEFVAATYDLLTSARQMKSAADRMPEATYVELRGTHFLQMEKPDEVHALLLAFLDRVG
;
A
#
# COMPACT_ATOMS: atom_id res chain seq x y z
N MET A 1 1.36 -7.45 37.17
CA MET A 1 1.85 -8.51 36.25
C MET A 1 1.84 -7.92 34.85
N PRO A 2 2.97 -7.80 34.14
CA PRO A 2 2.93 -7.32 32.77
C PRO A 2 2.31 -8.41 31.89
N ALA A 3 1.35 -8.01 31.06
CA ALA A 3 0.74 -8.87 30.06
C ALA A 3 1.83 -9.42 29.12
N SER A 4 1.89 -10.73 29.00
CA SER A 4 2.71 -11.44 28.04
C SER A 4 2.32 -10.96 26.65
N GLN A 5 3.22 -10.21 25.98
CA GLN A 5 3.10 -9.99 24.53
C GLN A 5 3.28 -11.35 23.85
N ALA A 6 2.17 -11.91 23.38
CA ALA A 6 2.21 -13.08 22.54
C ALA A 6 3.05 -12.75 21.30
N ARG A 7 4.11 -13.53 21.03
CA ARG A 7 4.84 -13.46 19.77
C ARG A 7 3.88 -13.85 18.66
N ILE A 8 3.57 -12.90 17.79
CA ILE A 8 2.83 -13.15 16.56
C ILE A 8 3.86 -13.69 15.56
N THR A 9 3.99 -15.00 15.47
CA THR A 9 4.67 -15.63 14.35
C THR A 9 3.68 -15.64 13.20
N ALA A 10 4.06 -15.08 12.06
CA ALA A 10 3.29 -15.20 10.83
C ALA A 10 3.38 -16.67 10.38
N ASP A 11 2.35 -17.45 10.68
CA ASP A 11 2.29 -18.88 10.36
C ASP A 11 1.55 -19.15 9.03
N VAL A 12 1.11 -18.11 8.29
CA VAL A 12 0.49 -18.26 6.98
C VAL A 12 1.58 -18.33 5.91
N GLU A 13 1.56 -19.40 5.13
CA GLU A 13 2.39 -19.52 3.93
C GLU A 13 1.83 -18.61 2.84
N ILE A 14 2.65 -17.65 2.37
CA ILE A 14 2.31 -16.82 1.22
C ILE A 14 2.71 -17.58 -0.04
N VAL A 15 1.73 -17.85 -0.89
CA VAL A 15 1.99 -18.43 -2.20
C VAL A 15 2.01 -17.34 -3.26
N PHE A 16 3.06 -17.38 -4.06
CA PHE A 16 3.26 -16.44 -5.17
C PHE A 16 2.87 -17.08 -6.50
N HIS A 17 2.22 -16.30 -7.35
CA HIS A 17 1.79 -16.68 -8.70
C HIS A 17 2.42 -15.73 -9.72
N ASP A 18 2.76 -16.24 -10.88
CA ASP A 18 3.17 -15.42 -12.01
C ASP A 18 1.93 -15.12 -12.85
N VAL A 19 1.54 -13.85 -12.92
CA VAL A 19 0.36 -13.36 -13.63
C VAL A 19 0.82 -12.43 -14.74
N LEU A 20 0.29 -12.62 -15.96
CA LEU A 20 0.59 -11.72 -17.07
C LEU A 20 -0.40 -10.54 -17.07
N SER A 21 0.13 -9.33 -17.04
CA SER A 21 -0.63 -8.12 -17.29
C SER A 21 -0.95 -7.96 -18.78
N ASP A 22 -1.86 -7.06 -19.13
CA ASP A 22 -2.32 -6.80 -20.50
C ASP A 22 -1.19 -6.54 -21.51
N ASP A 23 -0.11 -5.90 -21.07
CA ASP A 23 1.06 -5.61 -21.91
C ASP A 23 2.09 -6.74 -21.94
N GLY A 24 1.78 -7.89 -21.33
CA GLY A 24 2.65 -9.05 -21.24
C GLY A 24 3.70 -8.98 -20.13
N THR A 25 3.67 -7.97 -19.27
CA THR A 25 4.54 -7.89 -18.09
C THR A 25 4.18 -8.98 -17.09
N SER A 26 5.14 -9.80 -16.67
CA SER A 26 4.93 -10.82 -15.64
C SER A 26 4.94 -10.17 -14.25
N LEU A 27 3.83 -10.33 -13.54
CA LEU A 27 3.62 -9.83 -12.18
C LEU A 27 3.77 -10.96 -11.18
N ARG A 28 4.43 -10.68 -10.07
CA ARG A 28 4.50 -11.55 -8.91
C ARG A 28 3.30 -11.27 -8.02
N ALA A 29 2.17 -11.92 -8.31
CA ALA A 29 0.97 -11.87 -7.48
C ALA A 29 1.09 -12.81 -6.28
N TRP A 30 0.29 -12.59 -5.23
CA TRP A 30 0.29 -13.41 -4.04
C TRP A 30 -1.07 -13.45 -3.35
N THR A 31 -1.29 -14.51 -2.58
CA THR A 31 -2.43 -14.69 -1.70
C THR A 31 -1.97 -15.17 -0.32
N ASN A 32 -2.74 -14.83 0.72
CA ASN A 32 -2.59 -15.38 2.06
C ASN A 32 -3.42 -16.66 2.26
N ASP A 33 -4.14 -17.12 1.24
CA ASP A 33 -5.04 -18.27 1.29
C ASP A 33 -4.75 -19.23 0.11
N PRO A 34 -3.60 -19.94 0.15
CA PRO A 34 -3.20 -20.82 -0.94
C PRO A 34 -4.12 -22.02 -1.13
N ASP A 35 -4.73 -22.49 -0.04
CA ASP A 35 -5.53 -23.71 -0.03
C ASP A 35 -7.04 -23.43 -0.11
N GLY A 36 -7.46 -22.16 -0.07
CA GLY A 36 -8.86 -21.76 -0.08
C GLY A 36 -9.59 -22.09 1.23
N GLU A 37 -8.88 -22.07 2.35
CA GLU A 37 -9.41 -22.44 3.67
C GLU A 37 -9.94 -21.24 4.47
N ILE A 38 -9.64 -20.01 4.07
CA ILE A 38 -10.12 -18.82 4.76
C ILE A 38 -11.59 -18.60 4.46
N GLU A 39 -12.44 -18.92 5.43
CA GLU A 39 -13.87 -18.60 5.39
C GLU A 39 -14.08 -17.10 5.62
N GLY A 40 -14.06 -16.30 4.54
CA GLY A 40 -14.23 -14.85 4.64
C GLY A 40 -14.28 -14.17 3.27
N PRO A 41 -14.57 -12.85 3.26
CA PRO A 41 -14.60 -12.10 2.02
C PRO A 41 -13.22 -11.99 1.39
N THR A 42 -13.21 -11.92 0.05
CA THR A 42 -11.97 -11.62 -0.70
C THR A 42 -11.78 -10.12 -0.80
N VAL A 43 -10.56 -9.67 -0.49
CA VAL A 43 -10.11 -8.29 -0.61
C VAL A 43 -8.96 -8.22 -1.61
N VAL A 44 -9.02 -7.26 -2.51
CA VAL A 44 -7.91 -6.92 -3.43
C VAL A 44 -7.07 -5.82 -2.81
N LEU A 45 -5.84 -6.15 -2.44
CA LEU A 45 -4.92 -5.20 -1.82
C LEU A 45 -4.07 -4.50 -2.89
N CYS A 46 -4.38 -3.23 -3.17
CA CYS A 46 -3.51 -2.30 -3.87
C CYS A 46 -2.47 -1.77 -2.87
N ASN A 47 -1.28 -2.39 -2.86
CA ASN A 47 -0.27 -2.12 -1.84
C ASN A 47 0.46 -0.78 -2.06
N GLY A 48 1.22 -0.33 -1.07
CA GLY A 48 2.10 0.84 -1.19
C GLY A 48 3.20 0.62 -2.24
N LEU A 49 3.70 1.69 -2.84
CA LEU A 49 4.66 1.61 -3.94
C LEU A 49 5.92 0.81 -3.57
N GLY A 50 6.18 -0.26 -4.30
CA GLY A 50 7.34 -1.14 -4.09
C GLY A 50 7.30 -1.96 -2.80
N THR A 51 6.16 -2.03 -2.12
CA THR A 51 5.97 -2.80 -0.89
C THR A 51 5.55 -4.25 -1.18
N ASN A 52 5.43 -5.05 -0.14
CA ASN A 52 5.33 -6.50 -0.16
C ASN A 52 4.35 -7.02 0.90
N PRO A 53 3.98 -8.31 0.93
CA PRO A 53 3.02 -8.87 1.88
C PRO A 53 3.39 -8.67 3.36
N TRP A 54 4.67 -8.69 3.71
CA TRP A 54 5.12 -8.60 5.09
C TRP A 54 4.87 -7.23 5.75
N CYS A 55 4.39 -6.24 4.98
CA CYS A 55 3.89 -4.98 5.53
C CYS A 55 2.54 -5.11 6.26
N TRP A 56 1.89 -6.28 6.20
CA TRP A 56 0.53 -6.50 6.70
C TRP A 56 0.43 -7.63 7.72
N PRO A 57 1.04 -7.51 8.91
CA PRO A 57 1.12 -8.61 9.88
C PRO A 57 -0.23 -9.22 10.28
N ALA A 58 -1.30 -8.41 10.35
CA ALA A 58 -2.63 -8.93 10.70
C ALA A 58 -3.24 -9.82 9.61
N LEU A 59 -2.98 -9.52 8.33
CA LEU A 59 -3.49 -10.29 7.19
C LEU A 59 -2.72 -11.61 6.97
N LEU A 60 -1.59 -11.76 7.64
CA LEU A 60 -0.75 -12.97 7.59
C LEU A 60 -1.00 -13.92 8.78
N ARG A 61 -2.08 -13.71 9.52
CA ARG A 61 -2.50 -14.63 10.59
C ARG A 61 -3.47 -15.68 10.05
N PRO A 62 -3.38 -16.92 10.52
CA PRO A 62 -4.31 -17.98 10.07
C PRO A 62 -5.78 -17.65 10.36
N ASP A 63 -6.05 -16.89 11.41
CA ASP A 63 -7.38 -16.49 11.87
C ASP A 63 -7.79 -15.08 11.42
N CYS A 64 -7.14 -14.52 10.40
CA CYS A 64 -7.44 -13.15 9.95
C CYS A 64 -8.86 -12.98 9.37
N GLY A 65 -9.50 -14.06 8.93
CA GLY A 65 -10.90 -14.06 8.44
C GLY A 65 -11.10 -13.31 7.11
N VAL A 66 -10.02 -13.03 6.38
CA VAL A 66 -10.07 -12.29 5.10
C VAL A 66 -9.11 -12.93 4.11
N ARG A 67 -9.63 -13.36 2.96
CA ARG A 67 -8.80 -13.77 1.83
C ARG A 67 -8.24 -12.54 1.13
N VAL A 68 -6.93 -12.44 1.01
CA VAL A 68 -6.25 -11.32 0.33
C VAL A 68 -5.61 -11.81 -0.96
N ILE A 69 -5.83 -11.08 -2.04
CA ILE A 69 -5.04 -11.16 -3.28
C ILE A 69 -4.36 -9.82 -3.53
N SER A 70 -3.13 -9.86 -4.00
CA SER A 70 -2.33 -8.68 -4.28
C SER A 70 -1.18 -9.00 -5.23
N TRP A 71 -0.36 -8.02 -5.57
CA TRP A 71 0.82 -8.20 -6.42
C TRP A 71 1.93 -7.23 -6.03
N ASN A 72 3.14 -7.56 -6.42
CA ASN A 72 4.27 -6.66 -6.36
C ASN A 72 4.30 -5.79 -7.62
N HIS A 73 4.57 -4.49 -7.45
CA HIS A 73 4.61 -3.56 -8.58
C HIS A 73 5.67 -3.96 -9.60
N ARG A 74 5.47 -3.57 -10.84
CA ARG A 74 6.37 -3.81 -11.98
C ARG A 74 7.82 -3.48 -11.65
N GLY A 75 8.73 -4.46 -11.80
CA GLY A 75 10.15 -4.36 -11.47
C GLY A 75 10.50 -4.35 -9.98
N THR A 76 9.58 -4.79 -9.10
CA THR A 76 9.80 -4.94 -7.66
C THR A 76 9.40 -6.34 -7.18
N GLY A 77 10.03 -6.86 -6.13
CA GLY A 77 9.63 -8.08 -5.43
C GLY A 77 9.43 -9.31 -6.33
N GLY A 78 10.16 -9.42 -7.43
CA GLY A 78 10.07 -10.54 -8.38
C GLY A 78 9.13 -10.31 -9.58
N SER A 79 8.40 -9.20 -9.66
CA SER A 79 7.71 -8.80 -10.88
C SER A 79 8.69 -8.28 -11.92
N ASP A 80 8.44 -8.55 -13.19
CA ASP A 80 9.25 -8.09 -14.30
C ASP A 80 9.11 -6.58 -14.52
N ARG A 81 10.11 -5.96 -15.14
CA ARG A 81 9.99 -4.62 -15.70
C ARG A 81 9.23 -4.70 -17.03
N PRO A 82 8.31 -3.77 -17.32
CA PRO A 82 7.63 -3.75 -18.60
C PRO A 82 8.60 -3.50 -19.75
N ALA A 83 8.24 -3.95 -20.95
CA ALA A 83 9.03 -3.73 -22.17
C ALA A 83 9.20 -2.22 -22.47
N ASP A 84 8.13 -1.44 -22.26
CA ASP A 84 8.20 0.02 -22.20
C ASP A 84 8.36 0.44 -20.73
N PRO A 85 9.54 0.94 -20.32
CA PRO A 85 9.82 1.29 -18.94
C PRO A 85 8.93 2.43 -18.41
N ASP A 86 8.24 3.18 -19.26
CA ASP A 86 7.34 4.24 -18.87
C ASP A 86 5.93 3.76 -18.55
N ARG A 87 5.57 2.51 -18.87
CA ARG A 87 4.31 1.86 -18.48
C ARG A 87 4.30 1.41 -17.02
N VAL A 88 4.45 2.37 -16.13
CA VAL A 88 4.49 2.20 -14.67
C VAL A 88 3.72 3.32 -13.95
N GLY A 89 2.74 3.92 -14.62
CA GLY A 89 1.79 4.87 -14.05
C GLY A 89 0.65 4.17 -13.31
N ILE A 90 -0.28 4.94 -12.76
CA ILE A 90 -1.46 4.40 -12.06
C ILE A 90 -2.38 3.63 -13.02
N ASP A 91 -2.48 4.07 -14.28
CA ASP A 91 -3.17 3.38 -15.37
C ASP A 91 -2.67 1.94 -15.54
N ALA A 92 -1.36 1.76 -15.63
CA ALA A 92 -0.76 0.43 -15.73
C ALA A 92 -1.00 -0.41 -14.46
N PHE A 93 -1.05 0.21 -13.28
CA PHE A 93 -1.35 -0.51 -12.02
C PHE A 93 -2.82 -0.89 -11.90
N VAL A 94 -3.74 -0.17 -12.55
CA VAL A 94 -5.15 -0.57 -12.69
C VAL A 94 -5.25 -1.80 -13.59
N GLU A 95 -4.56 -1.83 -14.73
CA GLU A 95 -4.48 -3.01 -15.61
C GLU A 95 -3.91 -4.24 -14.87
N ASP A 96 -2.85 -4.03 -14.07
CA ASP A 96 -2.25 -5.07 -13.23
C ASP A 96 -3.27 -5.63 -12.22
N ALA A 97 -4.01 -4.74 -11.54
CA ALA A 97 -5.04 -5.14 -10.58
C ALA A 97 -6.13 -5.98 -11.22
N LEU A 98 -6.61 -5.59 -12.41
CA LEU A 98 -7.62 -6.33 -13.17
C LEU A 98 -7.11 -7.71 -13.59
N SER A 99 -5.89 -7.78 -14.11
CA SER A 99 -5.25 -9.06 -14.51
C SER A 99 -5.10 -10.00 -13.31
N VAL A 100 -4.76 -9.46 -12.13
CA VAL A 100 -4.67 -10.25 -10.88
C VAL A 100 -6.05 -10.70 -10.41
N MET A 101 -7.07 -9.83 -10.45
CA MET A 101 -8.45 -10.21 -10.14
C MET A 101 -8.93 -11.35 -11.03
N ASP A 102 -8.70 -11.24 -12.34
CA ASP A 102 -9.12 -12.24 -13.32
C ASP A 102 -8.37 -13.58 -13.11
N HIS A 103 -7.07 -13.54 -12.77
CA HIS A 103 -6.29 -14.75 -12.47
C HIS A 103 -6.84 -15.53 -11.26
N PHE A 104 -7.37 -14.84 -10.26
CA PHE A 104 -7.94 -15.45 -9.06
C PHE A 104 -9.47 -15.64 -9.11
N ASP A 105 -10.08 -15.51 -10.29
CA ASP A 105 -11.54 -15.62 -10.53
C ASP A 105 -12.36 -14.68 -9.63
N VAL A 106 -11.90 -13.44 -9.44
CA VAL A 106 -12.56 -12.42 -8.60
C VAL A 106 -13.23 -11.38 -9.49
N ASP A 107 -14.53 -11.53 -9.75
CA ASP A 107 -15.30 -10.58 -10.57
C ASP A 107 -15.42 -9.20 -9.93
N ARG A 108 -15.67 -9.15 -8.63
CA ARG A 108 -15.76 -7.91 -7.87
C ARG A 108 -15.40 -8.13 -6.41
N ALA A 109 -14.81 -7.10 -5.78
CA ALA A 109 -14.33 -7.17 -4.41
C ALA A 109 -14.32 -5.81 -3.71
N VAL A 110 -14.11 -5.81 -2.41
CA VAL A 110 -13.62 -4.65 -1.68
C VAL A 110 -12.16 -4.43 -2.08
N LEU A 111 -11.84 -3.21 -2.49
CA LEU A 111 -10.46 -2.81 -2.73
C LEU A 111 -9.90 -2.17 -1.46
N MET A 112 -8.76 -2.66 -1.03
CA MET A 112 -7.99 -2.12 0.08
C MET A 112 -6.74 -1.43 -0.49
N GLY A 113 -6.48 -0.19 -0.11
CA GLY A 113 -5.33 0.55 -0.60
C GLY A 113 -4.48 1.11 0.52
N TRP A 114 -3.16 1.04 0.39
CA TRP A 114 -2.22 1.72 1.27
C TRP A 114 -1.35 2.68 0.50
N SER A 115 -1.20 3.92 1.02
CA SER A 115 -0.28 4.89 0.42
C SER A 115 -0.58 5.14 -1.06
N MET A 116 0.35 4.83 -1.95
CA MET A 116 0.18 4.93 -3.41
C MET A 116 -0.90 4.00 -3.95
N GLY A 117 -1.11 2.83 -3.34
CA GLY A 117 -2.18 1.91 -3.73
C GLY A 117 -3.59 2.50 -3.60
N VAL A 118 -3.76 3.54 -2.77
CA VAL A 118 -5.02 4.29 -2.72
C VAL A 118 -5.33 4.98 -4.05
N ASN A 119 -4.31 5.44 -4.79
CA ASN A 119 -4.55 6.01 -6.13
C ASN A 119 -5.04 4.93 -7.10
N THR A 120 -4.39 3.76 -7.11
CA THR A 120 -4.77 2.63 -7.97
C THR A 120 -6.21 2.18 -7.69
N MET A 121 -6.57 1.94 -6.42
CA MET A 121 -7.91 1.48 -6.09
C MET A 121 -9.02 2.49 -6.41
N PHE A 122 -8.74 3.80 -6.24
CA PHE A 122 -9.72 4.84 -6.57
C PHE A 122 -9.88 5.04 -8.07
N GLU A 123 -8.80 4.97 -8.84
CA GLU A 123 -8.86 5.03 -10.31
C GLU A 123 -9.60 3.81 -10.86
N LEU A 124 -9.28 2.59 -10.36
CA LEU A 124 -10.01 1.38 -10.72
C LEU A 124 -11.51 1.51 -10.41
N ALA A 125 -11.89 2.10 -9.27
CA ALA A 125 -13.29 2.29 -8.93
C ALA A 125 -14.01 3.32 -9.82
N VAL A 126 -13.28 4.27 -10.42
CA VAL A 126 -13.82 5.22 -11.39
C VAL A 126 -14.00 4.58 -12.76
N ASP A 127 -12.99 3.85 -13.23
CA ASP A 127 -12.93 3.31 -14.57
C ASP A 127 -13.70 1.98 -14.70
N HIS A 128 -13.74 1.19 -13.60
CA HIS A 128 -14.37 -0.14 -13.53
C HIS A 128 -15.27 -0.28 -12.29
N PRO A 129 -16.31 0.56 -12.13
CA PRO A 129 -17.18 0.54 -10.95
C PRO A 129 -17.88 -0.80 -10.71
N GLU A 130 -18.09 -1.60 -11.78
CA GLU A 130 -18.68 -2.95 -11.70
C GLU A 130 -17.78 -3.95 -10.96
N ARG A 131 -16.47 -3.70 -10.90
CA ARG A 131 -15.47 -4.56 -10.23
C ARG A 131 -15.35 -4.27 -8.73
N VAL A 132 -16.02 -3.22 -8.20
CA VAL A 132 -15.77 -2.71 -6.85
C VAL A 132 -17.02 -2.71 -6.00
N THR A 133 -16.94 -3.27 -4.78
CA THR A 133 -18.03 -3.28 -3.80
C THR A 133 -17.80 -2.27 -2.66
N GLY A 134 -16.56 -1.86 -2.41
CA GLY A 134 -16.21 -0.90 -1.37
C GLY A 134 -14.73 -0.53 -1.43
N LEU A 135 -14.34 0.55 -0.75
CA LEU A 135 -12.99 1.10 -0.75
C LEU A 135 -12.47 1.30 0.67
N PHE A 136 -11.40 0.62 1.05
CA PHE A 136 -10.76 0.75 2.35
C PHE A 136 -9.36 1.38 2.20
N ALA A 137 -9.24 2.68 2.50
CA ALA A 137 -8.04 3.49 2.28
C ALA A 137 -7.21 3.66 3.56
N VAL A 138 -5.98 3.17 3.58
CA VAL A 138 -5.04 3.33 4.70
C VAL A 138 -3.91 4.28 4.32
N ALA A 139 -3.72 5.34 5.10
CA ALA A 139 -2.60 6.29 4.95
C ALA A 139 -2.34 6.71 3.49
N GLY A 140 -3.40 7.01 2.72
CA GLY A 140 -3.31 7.38 1.31
C GLY A 140 -4.42 8.33 0.86
N VAL A 141 -4.17 9.09 -0.19
CA VAL A 141 -5.15 10.02 -0.78
C VAL A 141 -5.45 9.63 -2.22
N PRO A 142 -6.68 9.87 -2.72
CA PRO A 142 -7.05 9.62 -4.11
C PRO A 142 -6.48 10.70 -5.04
N GLY A 143 -5.29 10.44 -5.57
CA GLY A 143 -4.57 11.31 -6.50
C GLY A 143 -3.76 12.44 -5.86
N ASP A 144 -2.76 12.91 -6.62
CA ASP A 144 -1.87 14.03 -6.27
C ASP A 144 -1.16 13.85 -4.90
N THR A 145 -0.73 12.62 -4.60
CA THR A 145 -0.14 12.20 -3.31
C THR A 145 1.06 13.05 -2.93
N PHE A 146 1.96 13.35 -3.89
CA PHE A 146 3.20 14.10 -3.64
C PHE A 146 2.95 15.54 -3.16
N SER A 147 1.78 16.11 -3.43
CA SER A 147 1.39 17.42 -2.92
C SER A 147 0.91 17.39 -1.47
N THR A 148 0.69 16.21 -0.89
CA THR A 148 0.19 16.05 0.47
C THR A 148 1.28 15.71 1.47
N MET A 149 2.49 15.41 1.01
CA MET A 149 3.65 15.14 1.84
C MET A 149 3.96 16.30 2.78
N LEU A 150 4.56 15.99 3.92
CA LEU A 150 4.90 16.97 4.98
C LEU A 150 3.68 17.70 5.55
N GLY A 151 2.49 17.09 5.45
CA GLY A 151 1.23 17.66 5.92
C GLY A 151 1.23 18.13 7.39
N PRO A 152 1.75 17.34 8.35
CA PRO A 152 1.88 17.75 9.75
C PRO A 152 2.73 19.00 9.98
N LEU A 153 3.62 19.33 9.04
CA LEU A 153 4.48 20.53 9.10
C LEU A 153 3.85 21.74 8.39
N PHE A 154 2.58 21.63 7.96
CA PHE A 154 1.83 22.69 7.28
C PHE A 154 2.51 23.25 6.02
N VAL A 155 3.32 22.45 5.35
CA VAL A 155 4.00 22.83 4.11
C VAL A 155 2.96 23.07 3.01
N PRO A 156 3.03 24.21 2.27
CA PRO A 156 2.14 24.44 1.13
C PRO A 156 2.27 23.35 0.05
N ARG A 157 1.15 22.91 -0.51
CA ARG A 157 1.08 21.76 -1.45
C ARG A 157 2.04 21.88 -2.63
N VAL A 158 2.16 23.07 -3.23
CA VAL A 158 3.07 23.32 -4.35
C VAL A 158 4.53 23.09 -3.92
N VAL A 159 4.88 23.53 -2.71
CA VAL A 159 6.24 23.36 -2.15
C VAL A 159 6.48 21.88 -1.82
N ALA A 160 5.54 21.21 -1.19
CA ALA A 160 5.63 19.79 -0.88
C ALA A 160 5.84 18.95 -2.15
N ARG A 161 5.03 19.19 -3.20
CA ARG A 161 5.18 18.50 -4.49
C ARG A 161 6.53 18.80 -5.14
N ALA A 162 6.93 20.07 -5.21
CA ALA A 162 8.21 20.44 -5.81
C ALA A 162 9.39 19.80 -5.08
N TYR A 163 9.38 19.82 -3.74
CA TYR A 163 10.38 19.17 -2.93
C TYR A 163 10.43 17.66 -3.18
N SER A 164 9.32 16.96 -3.03
CA SER A 164 9.25 15.49 -3.13
C SER A 164 9.64 14.99 -4.53
N VAL A 165 9.15 15.65 -5.58
CA VAL A 165 9.50 15.30 -6.97
C VAL A 165 10.98 15.55 -7.24
N ASN A 166 11.57 16.67 -6.76
CA ASN A 166 12.99 16.94 -6.97
C ASN A 166 13.88 15.98 -6.18
N VAL A 167 13.49 15.62 -4.94
CA VAL A 167 14.19 14.57 -4.18
C VAL A 167 14.18 13.25 -4.96
N ALA A 168 13.02 12.82 -5.46
CA ALA A 168 12.92 11.60 -6.27
C ALA A 168 13.78 11.66 -7.54
N ARG A 169 13.84 12.82 -8.21
CA ARG A 169 14.74 13.02 -9.38
C ARG A 169 16.20 12.87 -9.01
N VAL A 170 16.65 13.54 -7.96
CA VAL A 170 18.04 13.46 -7.49
C VAL A 170 18.39 12.01 -7.11
N LEU A 171 17.52 11.34 -6.36
CA LEU A 171 17.72 9.94 -5.99
C LEU A 171 17.70 9.00 -7.19
N LYS A 172 16.89 9.26 -8.22
CA LYS A 172 16.93 8.49 -9.48
C LYS A 172 18.31 8.58 -10.14
N TYR A 173 18.89 9.78 -10.22
CA TYR A 173 20.25 9.95 -10.78
C TYR A 173 21.34 9.33 -9.91
N ALA A 174 21.24 9.49 -8.59
CA ALA A 174 22.19 8.91 -7.64
C ALA A 174 21.97 7.40 -7.44
N GLY A 175 20.85 6.86 -7.88
CA GLY A 175 20.37 5.51 -7.60
C GLY A 175 21.36 4.43 -7.98
N ARG A 176 22.03 4.54 -9.14
CA ARG A 176 23.05 3.57 -9.56
C ARG A 176 24.20 3.42 -8.55
N ALA A 177 24.57 4.51 -7.88
CA ALA A 177 25.60 4.49 -6.85
C ALA A 177 25.04 4.04 -5.49
N LEU A 178 23.77 4.33 -5.18
CA LEU A 178 23.11 3.98 -3.93
C LEU A 178 22.65 2.53 -3.89
N THR A 179 22.18 1.98 -4.99
CA THR A 179 21.61 0.62 -5.08
C THR A 179 22.54 -0.46 -4.49
N PRO A 180 23.86 -0.50 -4.77
CA PRO A 180 24.72 -1.49 -4.17
C PRO A 180 24.83 -1.40 -2.65
N VAL A 181 24.56 -0.24 -2.08
CA VAL A 181 24.55 0.00 -0.62
C VAL A 181 23.22 -0.44 -0.03
N THR A 182 22.09 0.01 -0.61
CA THR A 182 20.75 -0.28 -0.09
C THR A 182 20.41 -1.77 -0.17
N THR A 183 20.72 -2.43 -1.30
CA THR A 183 20.44 -3.85 -1.51
C THR A 183 21.30 -4.80 -0.66
N ARG A 184 22.41 -4.32 -0.08
CA ARG A 184 23.30 -5.10 0.78
C ARG A 184 23.25 -4.68 2.23
N LEU A 185 22.40 -3.72 2.58
CA LEU A 185 22.25 -3.26 3.94
C LEU A 185 21.79 -4.42 4.85
N PRO A 186 22.49 -4.72 5.96
CA PRO A 186 22.06 -5.74 6.90
C PRO A 186 20.84 -5.25 7.68
N VAL A 187 19.64 -5.53 7.14
CA VAL A 187 18.39 -5.17 7.80
C VAL A 187 18.01 -6.26 8.80
N GLY A 188 17.89 -5.86 10.06
CA GLY A 188 17.44 -6.71 11.15
C GLY A 188 16.60 -5.92 12.14
N PRO A 189 16.04 -6.56 13.18
CA PRO A 189 15.15 -5.92 14.16
C PRO A 189 15.77 -4.71 14.87
N ARG A 190 17.10 -4.69 15.03
CA ARG A 190 17.82 -3.54 15.61
C ARG A 190 17.73 -2.28 14.75
N LEU A 191 17.85 -2.43 13.42
CA LEU A 191 17.70 -1.31 12.49
C LEU A 191 16.25 -0.85 12.45
N VAL A 192 15.29 -1.78 12.44
CA VAL A 192 13.85 -1.46 12.53
C VAL A 192 13.56 -0.71 13.82
N SER A 193 14.09 -1.17 14.95
CA SER A 193 13.95 -0.47 16.23
C SER A 193 14.51 0.96 16.19
N LEU A 194 15.66 1.17 15.54
CA LEU A 194 16.23 2.52 15.37
C LEU A 194 15.31 3.41 14.52
N ILE A 195 14.79 2.91 13.41
CA ILE A 195 13.86 3.63 12.53
C ILE A 195 12.56 3.96 13.28
N SER A 196 12.04 3.01 14.07
CA SER A 196 10.81 3.16 14.87
C SER A 196 10.91 4.21 15.98
N HIS A 197 12.11 4.68 16.30
CA HIS A 197 12.34 5.76 17.28
C HIS A 197 12.81 7.07 16.62
N SER A 198 12.87 7.10 15.28
CA SER A 198 13.30 8.31 14.53
C SER A 198 12.19 9.36 14.36
N GLY A 199 10.92 9.02 14.65
CA GLY A 199 9.75 9.83 14.35
C GLY A 199 9.21 9.64 12.91
N PHE A 200 9.93 8.93 12.05
CA PHE A 200 9.44 8.53 10.72
C PHE A 200 8.47 7.35 10.80
N MET A 201 8.75 6.42 11.71
CA MET A 201 7.92 5.27 12.06
C MET A 201 7.81 5.21 13.60
N LEU A 202 6.70 4.75 14.13
CA LEU A 202 6.55 4.39 15.55
C LEU A 202 6.91 2.92 15.77
N PRO A 203 7.06 2.46 17.04
CA PRO A 203 7.31 1.05 17.32
C PRO A 203 6.29 0.14 16.67
N VAL A 204 6.77 -0.82 15.90
CA VAL A 204 5.97 -1.81 15.18
C VAL A 204 5.62 -2.99 16.08
N ALA A 205 4.48 -3.64 15.81
CA ALA A 205 4.04 -4.79 16.60
C ALA A 205 4.96 -6.01 16.45
N ASP A 206 5.49 -6.23 15.23
CA ASP A 206 6.41 -7.33 14.91
C ASP A 206 7.67 -6.80 14.22
N PRO A 207 8.79 -6.62 14.97
CA PRO A 207 10.04 -6.13 14.41
C PRO A 207 10.75 -7.10 13.47
N GLU A 208 10.53 -8.42 13.59
CA GLU A 208 11.14 -9.43 12.72
C GLU A 208 10.46 -9.39 11.34
N LEU A 209 9.13 -9.36 11.33
CA LEU A 209 8.36 -9.23 10.10
C LEU A 209 8.63 -7.90 9.41
N ALA A 210 8.71 -6.81 10.19
CA ALA A 210 9.07 -5.50 9.69
C ALA A 210 10.48 -5.47 9.07
N ALA A 211 11.45 -6.20 9.67
CA ALA A 211 12.78 -6.33 9.10
C ALA A 211 12.76 -7.05 7.75
N THR A 212 11.91 -8.07 7.62
CA THR A 212 11.69 -8.76 6.33
C THR A 212 11.06 -7.81 5.32
N ALA A 213 10.00 -7.08 5.69
CA ALA A 213 9.36 -6.10 4.83
C ALA A 213 10.35 -5.03 4.31
N VAL A 214 11.17 -4.49 5.19
CA VAL A 214 12.19 -3.47 4.83
C VAL A 214 13.29 -4.07 3.95
N ARG A 215 13.73 -5.29 4.21
CA ARG A 215 14.74 -5.98 3.39
C ARG A 215 14.25 -6.18 1.97
N GLU A 216 13.04 -6.69 1.80
CA GLU A 216 12.41 -6.88 0.50
C GLU A 216 12.21 -5.55 -0.24
N PHE A 217 11.76 -4.51 0.45
CA PHE A 217 11.63 -3.17 -0.12
C PHE A 217 12.99 -2.65 -0.63
N LEU A 218 14.07 -2.79 0.16
CA LEU A 218 15.41 -2.35 -0.20
C LEU A 218 16.08 -3.23 -1.26
N SER A 219 15.52 -4.39 -1.62
CA SER A 219 15.99 -5.19 -2.75
C SER A 219 15.71 -4.52 -4.10
N THR A 220 14.72 -3.62 -4.14
CA THR A 220 14.42 -2.83 -5.33
C THR A 220 15.51 -1.79 -5.58
N PRO A 221 16.08 -1.73 -6.81
CA PRO A 221 17.05 -0.69 -7.16
C PRO A 221 16.48 0.72 -6.96
N VAL A 222 17.26 1.60 -6.31
CA VAL A 222 16.83 2.97 -5.95
C VAL A 222 16.40 3.77 -7.17
N GLU A 223 17.13 3.65 -8.29
CA GLU A 223 16.78 4.34 -9.53
C GLU A 223 15.44 3.87 -10.10
N TRP A 224 15.12 2.57 -9.95
CA TRP A 224 13.85 2.04 -10.42
C TRP A 224 12.70 2.47 -9.51
N TYR A 225 12.86 2.35 -8.20
CA TYR A 225 11.86 2.84 -7.25
C TYR A 225 11.54 4.33 -7.48
N CYS A 226 12.57 5.17 -7.66
CA CYS A 226 12.37 6.58 -7.94
C CYS A 226 11.74 6.82 -9.33
N HIS A 227 11.98 5.94 -10.30
CA HIS A 227 11.29 6.00 -11.59
C HIS A 227 9.79 5.75 -11.43
N LEU A 228 9.40 4.69 -10.73
CA LEU A 228 8.00 4.41 -10.38
C LEU A 228 7.37 5.60 -9.64
N ALA A 229 8.05 6.13 -8.62
CA ALA A 229 7.57 7.26 -7.84
C ALA A 229 7.34 8.52 -8.70
N LEU A 230 8.22 8.81 -9.65
CA LEU A 230 8.07 9.94 -10.55
C LEU A 230 6.89 9.76 -11.50
N ARG A 231 6.72 8.57 -12.09
CA ARG A 231 5.59 8.29 -13.00
C ARG A 231 4.25 8.35 -12.25
N THR A 232 4.15 7.73 -11.06
CA THR A 232 2.94 7.82 -10.24
C THR A 232 2.67 9.24 -9.71
N SER A 233 3.70 10.10 -9.56
CA SER A 233 3.52 11.51 -9.17
C SER A 233 2.78 12.35 -10.21
N GLU A 234 2.69 11.88 -11.45
CA GLU A 234 1.99 12.55 -12.54
C GLU A 234 0.47 12.34 -12.47
N HIS A 235 0.02 11.34 -11.67
CA HIS A 235 -1.39 11.01 -11.52
C HIS A 235 -2.19 12.18 -10.90
N PRO A 236 -3.25 12.66 -11.57
CA PRO A 236 -4.06 13.77 -11.10
C PRO A 236 -4.98 13.33 -9.94
N ARG A 237 -5.75 14.27 -9.41
CA ARG A 237 -6.80 13.96 -8.42
C ARG A 237 -7.96 13.22 -9.07
N VAL A 238 -8.41 12.17 -8.41
CA VAL A 238 -9.59 11.39 -8.81
C VAL A 238 -10.88 12.19 -8.56
N ARG A 239 -11.89 11.99 -9.41
CA ARG A 239 -13.21 12.64 -9.32
C ARG A 239 -14.12 11.91 -8.33
N LEU A 240 -13.95 12.15 -7.03
CA LEU A 240 -14.66 11.46 -5.96
C LEU A 240 -16.19 11.60 -6.00
N SER A 241 -16.71 12.71 -6.53
CA SER A 241 -18.15 12.96 -6.61
C SER A 241 -18.92 12.00 -7.51
N GLN A 242 -18.24 11.23 -8.33
CA GLN A 242 -18.83 10.20 -9.20
C GLN A 242 -18.92 8.83 -8.53
N LEU A 243 -18.16 8.61 -7.47
CA LEU A 243 -18.14 7.34 -6.75
C LEU A 243 -19.39 7.20 -5.86
N ARG A 244 -20.01 6.03 -5.92
CA ARG A 244 -21.20 5.66 -5.16
C ARG A 244 -21.01 4.41 -4.32
N VAL A 245 -19.77 3.95 -4.20
CA VAL A 245 -19.41 2.81 -3.37
C VAL A 245 -19.08 3.28 -1.95
N PRO A 246 -19.41 2.50 -0.92
CA PRO A 246 -18.98 2.78 0.45
C PRO A 246 -17.46 2.90 0.52
N ALA A 247 -16.96 3.84 1.32
CA ALA A 247 -15.54 4.01 1.53
C ALA A 247 -15.22 4.25 3.01
N GLU A 248 -14.04 3.77 3.44
CA GLU A 248 -13.48 4.10 4.74
C GLU A 248 -12.05 4.61 4.58
N PHE A 249 -11.75 5.74 5.23
CA PHE A 249 -10.43 6.35 5.25
C PHE A 249 -9.83 6.23 6.64
N VAL A 250 -8.74 5.48 6.75
CA VAL A 250 -7.96 5.31 7.99
C VAL A 250 -6.68 6.11 7.88
N ALA A 251 -6.65 7.26 8.53
CA ALA A 251 -5.54 8.20 8.50
C ALA A 251 -4.65 8.08 9.74
N ALA A 252 -3.40 8.54 9.63
CA ALA A 252 -2.46 8.60 10.73
C ALA A 252 -2.13 10.05 11.13
N THR A 253 -2.18 10.35 12.42
CA THR A 253 -1.98 11.71 12.96
C THR A 253 -0.60 12.30 12.63
N TYR A 254 0.44 11.46 12.61
CA TYR A 254 1.84 11.90 12.42
C TYR A 254 2.41 11.50 11.06
N ASP A 255 1.56 11.20 10.08
CA ASP A 255 1.98 10.80 8.75
C ASP A 255 2.64 11.95 7.98
N LEU A 256 3.95 11.83 7.72
CA LEU A 256 4.73 12.80 6.96
C LEU A 256 4.61 12.60 5.43
N LEU A 257 4.13 11.44 4.98
CA LEU A 257 4.02 11.08 3.57
C LEU A 257 2.62 11.35 3.03
N THR A 258 1.58 11.22 3.88
CA THR A 258 0.18 11.46 3.49
C THR A 258 -0.54 12.27 4.55
N SER A 259 -1.10 13.40 4.16
CA SER A 259 -1.77 14.29 5.10
C SER A 259 -3.13 13.76 5.56
N ALA A 260 -3.31 13.49 6.86
CA ALA A 260 -4.59 13.14 7.48
C ALA A 260 -5.69 14.17 7.14
N ARG A 261 -5.36 15.45 7.13
CA ARG A 261 -6.28 16.54 6.73
C ARG A 261 -6.76 16.39 5.28
N GLN A 262 -5.88 15.94 4.36
CA GLN A 262 -6.26 15.73 2.95
C GLN A 262 -7.11 14.46 2.79
N MET A 263 -6.83 13.42 3.57
CA MET A 263 -7.67 12.22 3.63
C MET A 263 -9.06 12.56 4.14
N LYS A 264 -9.18 13.34 5.25
CA LYS A 264 -10.46 13.80 5.74
C LYS A 264 -11.21 14.62 4.69
N SER A 265 -10.53 15.55 4.01
CA SER A 265 -11.14 16.32 2.91
C SER A 265 -11.56 15.45 1.73
N ALA A 266 -10.94 14.30 1.49
CA ALA A 266 -11.38 13.36 0.48
C ALA A 266 -12.66 12.64 0.94
N ALA A 267 -12.69 12.14 2.17
CA ALA A 267 -13.87 11.51 2.77
C ALA A 267 -15.08 12.44 2.77
N ASP A 268 -14.90 13.70 3.19
CA ASP A 268 -15.98 14.71 3.24
C ASP A 268 -16.62 15.02 1.86
N ARG A 269 -15.98 14.61 0.76
CA ARG A 269 -16.49 14.78 -0.62
C ARG A 269 -17.18 13.54 -1.19
N MET A 270 -17.17 12.42 -0.47
CA MET A 270 -17.83 11.19 -0.86
C MET A 270 -19.08 10.98 0.02
N PRO A 271 -20.27 10.76 -0.58
CA PRO A 271 -21.53 10.65 0.18
C PRO A 271 -21.55 9.48 1.19
N GLU A 272 -20.90 8.36 0.84
CA GLU A 272 -20.91 7.13 1.62
C GLU A 272 -19.53 6.82 2.26
N ALA A 273 -18.73 7.85 2.55
CA ALA A 273 -17.44 7.67 3.17
C ALA A 273 -17.46 7.92 4.68
N THR A 274 -16.69 7.12 5.39
CA THR A 274 -16.34 7.30 6.80
C THR A 274 -14.86 7.63 6.94
N TYR A 275 -14.50 8.27 8.06
CA TYR A 275 -13.13 8.69 8.35
C TYR A 275 -12.76 8.34 9.78
N VAL A 276 -11.65 7.68 9.95
CA VAL A 276 -11.05 7.36 11.25
C VAL A 276 -9.61 7.85 11.26
N GLU A 277 -9.17 8.46 12.36
CA GLU A 277 -7.80 8.89 12.56
C GLU A 277 -7.19 8.17 13.75
N LEU A 278 -6.09 7.45 13.51
CA LEU A 278 -5.34 6.73 14.53
C LEU A 278 -4.03 7.46 14.87
N ARG A 279 -3.60 7.35 16.13
CA ARG A 279 -2.27 7.82 16.52
C ARG A 279 -1.21 6.90 15.96
N GLY A 280 -0.51 7.33 14.94
CA GLY A 280 0.51 6.56 14.25
C GLY A 280 1.16 7.37 13.14
N THR A 281 2.03 6.72 12.36
CA THR A 281 2.67 7.29 11.18
C THR A 281 2.14 6.63 9.90
N HIS A 282 2.84 6.81 8.80
CA HIS A 282 2.50 6.21 7.52
C HIS A 282 2.36 4.67 7.54
N PHE A 283 2.90 4.03 8.56
CA PHE A 283 3.01 2.57 8.70
C PHE A 283 1.98 2.00 9.69
N LEU A 284 0.77 2.57 9.73
CA LEU A 284 -0.31 2.18 10.67
C LEU A 284 -0.54 0.68 10.75
N GLN A 285 -0.56 -0.01 9.62
CA GLN A 285 -0.82 -1.45 9.55
C GLN A 285 0.30 -2.30 10.19
N MET A 286 1.50 -1.73 10.34
CA MET A 286 2.64 -2.37 11.04
C MET A 286 2.73 -1.93 12.51
N GLU A 287 2.33 -0.69 12.80
CA GLU A 287 2.36 -0.11 14.14
C GLU A 287 1.16 -0.55 14.98
N LYS A 288 0.01 -0.69 14.34
CA LYS A 288 -1.31 -0.97 14.95
C LYS A 288 -2.10 -2.00 14.13
N PRO A 289 -1.53 -3.19 13.89
CA PRO A 289 -2.13 -4.18 13.01
C PRO A 289 -3.55 -4.58 13.45
N ASP A 290 -3.77 -4.76 14.76
CA ASP A 290 -5.07 -5.17 15.28
C ASP A 290 -6.13 -4.09 15.14
N GLU A 291 -5.76 -2.81 15.36
CA GLU A 291 -6.70 -1.69 15.21
C GLU A 291 -7.10 -1.51 13.73
N VAL A 292 -6.13 -1.55 12.80
CA VAL A 292 -6.40 -1.43 11.36
C VAL A 292 -7.21 -2.62 10.86
N HIS A 293 -6.90 -3.83 11.33
CA HIS A 293 -7.61 -5.04 10.96
C HIS A 293 -9.07 -5.06 11.47
N ALA A 294 -9.29 -4.64 12.71
CA ALA A 294 -10.64 -4.54 13.27
C ALA A 294 -11.51 -3.54 12.48
N LEU A 295 -10.93 -2.42 12.02
CA LEU A 295 -11.63 -1.46 11.14
C LEU A 295 -11.95 -2.10 9.78
N LEU A 296 -11.02 -2.88 9.20
CA LEU A 296 -11.26 -3.60 7.96
C LEU A 296 -12.43 -4.58 8.10
N LEU A 297 -12.44 -5.42 9.13
CA LEU A 297 -13.53 -6.37 9.37
C LEU A 297 -14.87 -5.68 9.55
N ALA A 298 -14.92 -4.61 10.36
CA ALA A 298 -16.14 -3.82 10.55
C ALA A 298 -16.61 -3.14 9.25
N PHE A 299 -15.68 -2.74 8.36
CA PHE A 299 -16.01 -2.24 7.04
C PHE A 299 -16.59 -3.34 6.15
N LEU A 300 -15.96 -4.52 6.12
CA LEU A 300 -16.42 -5.66 5.34
C LEU A 300 -17.83 -6.10 5.75
N ASP A 301 -18.11 -6.18 7.06
CA ASP A 301 -19.46 -6.49 7.59
C ASP A 301 -20.51 -5.46 7.15
N ARG A 302 -20.12 -4.21 6.93
CA ARG A 302 -21.05 -3.14 6.51
C ARG A 302 -21.37 -3.16 5.01
N VAL A 303 -20.48 -3.70 4.18
CA VAL A 303 -20.60 -3.65 2.71
C VAL A 303 -20.90 -5.01 2.07
N GLY A 304 -20.79 -6.11 2.82
CA GLY A 304 -21.17 -7.48 2.43
C GLY A 304 -22.60 -7.73 2.81
#